data_848ee46049aeda15c95cf0e62384a299
#
_entry.id   848ee46049aeda15c95cf0e62384a299
#
_cell.length_a   1.000
_cell.length_b   1.000
_cell.length_c   1.000
_cell.angle_alpha   90.00
_cell.angle_beta   90.00
_cell.angle_gamma   90.00
#
_symmetry.space_group_name_H-M   'P 1'
#
loop_
_entity.id
_entity.type
_entity.pdbx_description
1 polymer ?
#
loop_
_entity_poly.entity_id
_entity_poly.type
_entity_poly.pdbx_seq_one_letter_code
_entity_poly.pdbx_strand_id
1 'polypeptide(L)' 'MDIRIIVGDNIRGFRHKLDWSQEKLSVRAGLHINYISSVERGERNLGIVNVVKIARALKIEPHLLLIKDSSNKVPL' A
#
# COMPACT_ATOMS: atom_id res chain seq x y z
N MET A 1 -1.20 1.58 18.81
CA MET A 1 -1.31 1.72 17.34
C MET A 1 -0.27 0.86 16.67
N ASP A 2 -0.68 0.03 15.72
CA ASP A 2 0.28 -0.76 14.94
C ASP A 2 0.38 -0.16 13.52
N ILE A 3 1.52 0.43 13.22
CA ILE A 3 1.75 1.10 11.94
C ILE A 3 1.62 0.13 10.74
N ARG A 4 1.91 -1.16 10.95
CA ARG A 4 1.79 -2.14 9.88
C ARG A 4 0.33 -2.28 9.43
N ILE A 5 -0.60 -2.22 10.37
CA ILE A 5 -2.04 -2.28 10.07
C ILE A 5 -2.47 -1.02 9.31
N ILE A 6 -2.02 0.13 9.76
CA ILE A 6 -2.34 1.41 9.10
C ILE A 6 -1.84 1.39 7.66
N VAL A 7 -0.60 0.99 7.46
CA VAL A 7 0.00 0.94 6.12
C VAL A 7 -0.74 -0.07 5.24
N GLY A 8 -1.02 -1.26 5.76
CA GLY A 8 -1.75 -2.28 5.02
C GLY A 8 -3.13 -1.83 4.58
N ASP A 9 -3.87 -1.20 5.48
CA ASP A 9 -5.20 -0.66 5.18
C ASP A 9 -5.13 0.44 4.13
N ASN A 10 -4.13 1.32 4.21
CA ASN A 10 -3.97 2.39 3.23
C ASN A 10 -3.62 1.84 1.85
N ILE A 11 -2.71 0.87 1.78
CA ILE A 11 -2.37 0.25 0.50
C ILE A 11 -3.62 -0.36 -0.13
N ARG A 12 -4.40 -1.11 0.64
CA ARG A 12 -5.64 -1.71 0.14
C ARG A 12 -6.62 -0.64 -0.31
N GLY A 13 -6.78 0.42 0.48
CA GLY A 13 -7.70 1.51 0.16
C GLY A 13 -7.34 2.22 -1.14
N PHE A 14 -6.08 2.59 -1.31
CA PHE A 14 -5.63 3.23 -2.56
C PHE A 14 -5.72 2.28 -3.74
N ARG A 15 -5.40 1.00 -3.53
CA ARG A 15 -5.52 -0.01 -4.59
C ARG A 15 -6.97 -0.15 -5.06
N HIS A 16 -7.91 -0.20 -4.13
CA HIS A 16 -9.35 -0.29 -4.46
C HIS A 16 -9.84 0.94 -5.21
N LYS A 17 -9.33 2.11 -4.88
CA LYS A 17 -9.70 3.34 -5.60
C LYS A 17 -9.28 3.30 -7.06
N LEU A 18 -8.19 2.60 -7.35
CA LEU A 18 -7.71 2.40 -8.73
C LEU A 18 -8.38 1.22 -9.41
N ASP A 19 -9.22 0.48 -8.67
CA ASP A 19 -9.86 -0.73 -9.16
C ASP A 19 -8.85 -1.81 -9.55
N TRP A 20 -7.75 -1.89 -8.78
CA TRP A 20 -6.65 -2.83 -9.03
C TRP A 20 -6.75 -4.05 -8.12
N SER A 21 -6.39 -5.22 -8.68
CA SER A 21 -6.15 -6.42 -7.88
C SER A 21 -4.80 -6.32 -7.16
N GLN A 22 -4.57 -7.21 -6.19
CA GLN A 22 -3.25 -7.35 -5.57
C GLN A 22 -2.19 -7.74 -6.60
N GLU A 23 -2.56 -8.59 -7.55
CA GLU A 23 -1.65 -8.99 -8.62
C GLU A 23 -1.21 -7.79 -9.45
N LYS A 24 -2.14 -6.92 -9.81
CA LYS A 24 -1.79 -5.72 -10.57
C LYS A 24 -0.83 -4.82 -9.79
N LEU A 25 -1.10 -4.60 -8.51
CA LEU A 25 -0.20 -3.81 -7.69
C LEU A 25 1.18 -4.47 -7.60
N SER A 26 1.25 -5.79 -7.42
CA SER A 26 2.52 -6.50 -7.32
C SER A 26 3.37 -6.29 -8.58
N VAL A 27 2.75 -6.42 -9.75
CA VAL A 27 3.44 -6.20 -11.02
C VAL A 27 3.93 -4.76 -11.14
N ARG A 28 3.07 -3.79 -10.82
CA ARG A 28 3.40 -2.37 -10.93
C ARG A 28 4.49 -1.95 -9.95
N ALA A 29 4.48 -2.54 -8.76
CA ALA A 29 5.47 -2.22 -7.72
C ALA A 29 6.77 -3.02 -7.88
N GLY A 30 6.76 -4.07 -8.70
CA GLY A 30 7.92 -4.95 -8.83
C GLY A 30 8.16 -5.79 -7.59
N LEU A 31 7.09 -6.20 -6.91
CA LEU A 31 7.14 -6.99 -5.68
C LEU A 31 6.28 -8.23 -5.84
N HIS A 32 6.64 -9.32 -5.13
CA HIS A 32 5.87 -10.56 -5.20
C HIS A 32 4.47 -10.37 -4.63
N ILE A 33 3.47 -11.03 -5.24
CA ILE A 33 2.09 -10.93 -4.80
C ILE A 33 1.89 -11.40 -3.36
N ASN A 34 2.62 -12.44 -2.94
CA ASN A 34 2.53 -12.92 -1.55
C ASN A 34 3.02 -11.87 -0.56
N TYR A 35 4.02 -11.10 -0.94
CA TYR A 35 4.51 -10.00 -0.12
C TYR A 35 3.44 -8.90 0.00
N ILE A 36 2.86 -8.48 -1.13
CA ILE A 36 1.78 -7.49 -1.13
C ILE A 36 0.62 -7.96 -0.24
N SER A 37 0.20 -9.21 -0.40
CA SER A 37 -0.89 -9.78 0.39
C SER A 37 -0.59 -9.73 1.89
N SER A 38 0.62 -10.14 2.30
CA SER A 38 1.01 -10.13 3.71
C SER A 38 1.13 -8.71 4.27
N VAL A 39 1.60 -7.77 3.45
CA VAL A 39 1.68 -6.35 3.85
C VAL A 39 0.27 -5.78 4.08
N GLU A 40 -0.67 -6.09 3.21
CA GLU A 40 -2.04 -5.63 3.36
C GLU A 40 -2.72 -6.21 4.60
N ARG A 41 -2.30 -7.39 5.06
CA ARG A 41 -2.82 -7.98 6.30
C ARG A 41 -2.13 -7.42 7.55
N GLY A 42 -1.15 -6.54 7.39
CA GLY A 42 -0.42 -5.99 8.52
C GLY A 42 0.59 -6.95 9.14
N GLU A 43 1.03 -7.97 8.39
CA GLU A 43 1.91 -9.03 8.89
C GLU A 43 3.39 -8.79 8.61
N ARG A 44 3.72 -7.76 7.86
CA ARG A 44 5.09 -7.47 7.44
C ARG A 44 5.55 -6.10 7.87
N ASN A 45 6.81 -6.01 8.28
CA ASN A 45 7.50 -4.74 8.42
C ASN A 45 7.94 -4.31 7.01
N LEU A 46 7.34 -3.22 6.53
CA LEU A 46 7.61 -2.73 5.20
C LEU A 46 8.83 -1.81 5.24
N GLY A 47 9.90 -2.19 4.55
CA GLY A 47 11.11 -1.36 4.46
C GLY A 47 10.86 -0.08 3.66
N ILE A 48 11.68 0.94 3.92
CA ILE A 48 11.51 2.27 3.29
C ILE A 48 11.52 2.17 1.77
N VAL A 49 12.41 1.37 1.20
CA VAL A 49 12.50 1.22 -0.26
C VAL A 49 11.19 0.65 -0.81
N ASN A 50 10.63 -0.35 -0.14
CA ASN A 50 9.38 -0.96 -0.60
C ASN A 50 8.18 -0.02 -0.40
N VAL A 51 8.19 0.80 0.66
CA VAL A 51 7.18 1.86 0.83
C VAL A 51 7.16 2.76 -0.40
N VAL A 52 8.35 3.21 -0.84
CA VAL A 52 8.45 4.07 -2.01
C VAL A 52 8.00 3.36 -3.29
N LYS A 53 8.39 2.10 -3.46
CA LYS A 53 7.98 1.32 -4.64
C LYS A 53 6.46 1.18 -4.73
N ILE A 54 5.81 0.89 -3.61
CA ILE A 54 4.36 0.73 -3.57
C ILE A 54 3.67 2.09 -3.80
N ALA A 55 4.14 3.13 -3.12
CA ALA A 55 3.57 4.46 -3.28
C ALA A 55 3.67 4.96 -4.74
N ARG A 56 4.82 4.75 -5.38
CA ARG A 56 4.99 5.11 -6.79
C ARG A 56 4.05 4.34 -7.69
N ALA A 57 3.89 3.04 -7.44
CA ALA A 57 2.95 2.23 -8.21
C ALA A 57 1.52 2.76 -8.08
N LEU A 58 1.14 3.18 -6.88
CA LEU A 58 -0.18 3.74 -6.60
C LEU A 58 -0.29 5.22 -7.00
N LYS A 59 0.81 5.84 -7.43
CA LYS A 59 0.89 7.26 -7.84
C LYS A 59 0.51 8.21 -6.71
N ILE A 60 0.98 7.91 -5.51
CA ILE A 60 0.75 8.74 -4.32
C ILE A 60 2.09 9.06 -3.66
N GLU A 61 2.09 10.12 -2.84
CA GLU A 61 3.25 10.44 -2.01
C GLU A 61 3.42 9.37 -0.92
N PRO A 62 4.66 8.92 -0.64
CA PRO A 62 4.88 7.84 0.33
C PRO A 62 4.32 8.09 1.72
N HIS A 63 4.33 9.34 2.19
CA HIS A 63 3.83 9.65 3.54
C HIS A 63 2.35 9.33 3.70
N LEU A 64 1.59 9.31 2.61
CA LEU A 64 0.16 8.99 2.66
C LEU A 64 -0.09 7.54 3.08
N LEU A 65 0.89 6.66 2.93
CA LEU A 65 0.76 5.29 3.42
C LEU A 65 0.85 5.21 4.95
N LEU A 66 1.43 6.23 5.59
CA LEU A 66 1.69 6.22 7.03
C LEU A 66 0.62 6.95 7.84
N ILE A 67 -0.31 7.64 7.19
CA ILE A 67 -1.34 8.43 7.86
C ILE A 67 -2.63 7.62 7.91
N LYS A 68 -3.16 7.42 9.12
CA LYS A 68 -4.38 6.63 9.32
C LYS A 68 -5.52 7.16 8.43
N ASP A 69 -6.18 6.26 7.74
CA ASP A 69 -7.34 6.54 6.87
C ASP A 69 -7.05 7.51 5.71
N SER A 70 -5.79 7.69 5.33
CA SER A 70 -5.44 8.64 4.25
C SER A 70 -6.12 8.28 2.94
N SER A 71 -6.30 6.99 2.63
CA SER A 71 -6.95 6.57 1.39
C SER A 71 -8.41 7.05 1.31
N ASN A 72 -9.05 7.29 2.44
CA ASN A 72 -10.42 7.82 2.50
C ASN A 72 -10.47 9.33 2.42
N LYS A 73 -9.33 10.01 2.59
CA LYS A 73 -9.26 11.48 2.66
C LYS A 73 -8.68 12.10 1.40
N VAL A 74 -7.94 11.32 0.61
CA VAL A 74 -7.26 11.80 -0.60
C VAL A 74 -8.03 11.31 -1.82
N PRO A 75 -8.59 12.21 -2.62
CA PRO A 75 -9.24 11.80 -3.88
C PRO A 75 -8.19 11.33 -4.89
N LEU A 76 -8.53 10.30 -5.63
CA LEU A 76 -7.69 9.81 -6.73
C LEU A 76 -8.38 10.05 -8.06
#